data_7f23f82812c617356f12ded22dcc7113
#
_entry.id   7f23f82812c617356f12ded22dcc7113
#
_cell.length_a   1.000
_cell.length_b   1.000
_cell.length_c   1.000
_cell.angle_alpha   90.00
_cell.angle_beta   90.00
_cell.angle_gamma   90.00
#
_symmetry.space_group_name_H-M   'P 1'
#
loop_
_entity.id
_entity.type
_entity.pdbx_description
1 polymer ?
#
loop_
_entity_poly.entity_id
_entity_poly.type
_entity_poly.pdbx_seq_one_letter_code
_entity_poly.pdbx_strand_id
1 'polypeptide(L)'
;MLIGYMRVSSDSDRQTTDLQRDALLAAGVDERHLFQDKASGARDDRPGLAQVLAFLRPGDVLVVWKLDRLGRSLPHLIEIVTGLKAVGVGFRSLTEQMDTATPHGELLFHLFGALAQYERALTQERIKAGLAAARRRGRGGGRPRALDAERLEAVRAALGRGESKAAVCRTFGIPRSTLYDALGRLGDGDLGEEQ
;
A
#
# COMPACT_ATOMS: atom_id res chain seq x y z
N MET A 1 12.59 -11.15 -26.52
CA MET A 1 11.48 -12.12 -26.68
C MET A 1 10.19 -11.47 -26.20
N LEU A 2 8.99 -11.86 -26.76
CA LEU A 2 7.70 -11.36 -26.25
C LEU A 2 7.13 -12.35 -25.23
N ILE A 3 6.74 -11.85 -24.06
CA ILE A 3 6.22 -12.63 -22.95
C ILE A 3 4.88 -12.03 -22.53
N GLY A 4 3.83 -12.83 -22.48
CA GLY A 4 2.47 -12.39 -22.21
C GLY A 4 2.06 -12.61 -20.75
N TYR A 5 1.34 -11.64 -20.19
CA TYR A 5 0.68 -11.81 -18.91
C TYR A 5 -0.81 -11.49 -19.01
N MET A 6 -1.63 -12.38 -18.43
CA MET A 6 -3.08 -12.26 -18.39
C MET A 6 -3.58 -12.29 -16.95
N ARG A 7 -4.63 -11.54 -16.67
CA ARG A 7 -5.34 -11.60 -15.40
C ARG A 7 -6.84 -11.72 -15.63
N VAL A 8 -7.45 -12.72 -15.05
CA VAL A 8 -8.88 -12.99 -15.14
C VAL A 8 -9.50 -12.94 -13.74
N SER A 9 -10.71 -12.41 -13.61
CA SER A 9 -11.46 -12.51 -12.36
C SER A 9 -12.10 -13.89 -12.25
N SER A 10 -12.28 -14.40 -11.02
CA SER A 10 -12.83 -15.72 -10.75
C SER A 10 -14.26 -15.93 -11.27
N ASP A 11 -15.02 -14.84 -11.42
CA ASP A 11 -16.44 -14.83 -11.80
C ASP A 11 -16.70 -14.41 -13.24
N SER A 12 -15.68 -13.96 -13.98
CA SER A 12 -15.88 -13.45 -15.32
C SER A 12 -15.31 -14.37 -16.37
N ASP A 13 -16.22 -14.86 -17.13
CA ASP A 13 -16.15 -15.18 -18.54
C ASP A 13 -14.85 -15.81 -19.07
N ARG A 14 -14.97 -17.07 -19.43
CA ARG A 14 -14.09 -17.73 -20.40
C ARG A 14 -13.84 -16.82 -21.61
N GLN A 15 -14.86 -16.10 -22.08
CA GLN A 15 -14.77 -15.14 -23.19
C GLN A 15 -13.70 -14.05 -22.97
N THR A 16 -13.61 -13.47 -21.79
CA THR A 16 -12.58 -12.44 -21.52
C THR A 16 -11.17 -13.01 -21.48
N THR A 17 -11.02 -14.26 -21.03
CA THR A 17 -9.73 -14.96 -21.03
C THR A 17 -9.27 -15.27 -22.44
N ASP A 18 -10.19 -15.80 -23.26
CA ASP A 18 -9.92 -16.15 -24.65
C ASP A 18 -9.57 -14.91 -25.47
N LEU A 19 -10.30 -13.79 -25.29
CA LEU A 19 -9.98 -12.51 -25.93
C LEU A 19 -8.59 -11.98 -25.58
N GLN A 20 -8.18 -12.07 -24.29
CA GLN A 20 -6.83 -11.67 -23.88
C GLN A 20 -5.76 -12.56 -24.53
N ARG A 21 -5.98 -13.87 -24.49
CA ARG A 21 -5.07 -14.85 -25.09
C ARG A 21 -4.91 -14.64 -26.59
N ASP A 22 -6.02 -14.53 -27.33
CA ASP A 22 -6.02 -14.33 -28.77
C ASP A 22 -5.31 -13.02 -29.14
N ALA A 23 -5.56 -11.93 -28.42
CA ALA A 23 -4.88 -10.65 -28.63
C ALA A 23 -3.37 -10.73 -28.40
N LEU A 24 -2.91 -11.46 -27.36
CA LEU A 24 -1.49 -11.65 -27.08
C LEU A 24 -0.81 -12.52 -28.12
N LEU A 25 -1.46 -13.61 -28.56
CA LEU A 25 -0.96 -14.48 -29.64
C LEU A 25 -0.88 -13.71 -30.98
N ALA A 26 -1.90 -12.92 -31.30
CA ALA A 26 -1.91 -12.06 -32.50
C ALA A 26 -0.80 -11.00 -32.46
N ALA A 27 -0.40 -10.54 -31.29
CA ALA A 27 0.72 -9.62 -31.08
C ALA A 27 2.11 -10.29 -31.20
N GLY A 28 2.14 -11.63 -31.40
CA GLY A 28 3.38 -12.41 -31.59
C GLY A 28 3.94 -13.02 -30.30
N VAL A 29 3.17 -13.07 -29.22
CA VAL A 29 3.56 -13.81 -28.01
C VAL A 29 3.43 -15.32 -28.27
N ASP A 30 4.45 -16.11 -27.96
CA ASP A 30 4.40 -17.58 -28.04
C ASP A 30 3.52 -18.11 -26.89
N GLU A 31 2.65 -19.09 -27.17
CA GLU A 31 1.77 -19.69 -26.17
C GLU A 31 2.52 -20.25 -24.95
N ARG A 32 3.73 -20.74 -25.14
CA ARG A 32 4.62 -21.24 -24.07
C ARG A 32 5.10 -20.15 -23.12
N HIS A 33 4.99 -18.89 -23.52
CA HIS A 33 5.41 -17.73 -22.76
C HIS A 33 4.21 -16.89 -22.28
N LEU A 34 3.04 -17.52 -22.13
CA LEU A 34 1.86 -16.92 -21.54
C LEU A 34 1.75 -17.28 -20.06
N PHE A 35 1.77 -16.28 -19.21
CA PHE A 35 1.56 -16.40 -17.77
C PHE A 35 0.17 -15.87 -17.41
N GLN A 36 -0.49 -16.50 -16.44
CA GLN A 36 -1.83 -16.07 -16.05
C GLN A 36 -2.06 -16.12 -14.54
N ASP A 37 -2.88 -15.20 -14.04
CA ASP A 37 -3.44 -15.24 -12.71
C ASP A 37 -4.97 -15.25 -12.74
N LYS A 38 -5.57 -16.06 -11.85
CA LYS A 38 -6.99 -15.99 -11.54
C LYS A 38 -7.16 -15.18 -10.26
N ALA A 39 -7.74 -13.99 -10.38
CA ALA A 39 -8.07 -13.19 -9.21
C ALA A 39 -9.29 -13.81 -8.51
N SER A 40 -9.11 -14.39 -7.32
CA SER A 40 -10.22 -14.70 -6.41
C SER A 40 -10.46 -13.49 -5.50
N GLY A 41 -11.71 -13.07 -5.33
CA GLY A 41 -12.11 -11.81 -4.71
C GLY A 41 -11.59 -11.51 -3.29
N ALA A 42 -10.99 -12.49 -2.59
CA ALA A 42 -10.45 -12.32 -1.24
C ALA A 42 -8.91 -12.48 -1.14
N ARG A 43 -8.26 -13.07 -2.14
CA ARG A 43 -6.80 -13.28 -2.15
C ARG A 43 -6.19 -12.57 -3.33
N ASP A 44 -5.30 -11.65 -2.99
CA ASP A 44 -4.61 -10.81 -3.95
C ASP A 44 -3.24 -11.39 -4.35
N ASP A 45 -3.06 -12.70 -4.14
CA ASP A 45 -1.89 -13.43 -4.58
C ASP A 45 -1.86 -13.52 -6.11
N ARG A 46 -0.72 -13.09 -6.69
CA ARG A 46 -0.46 -13.14 -8.13
C ARG A 46 0.78 -13.98 -8.42
N PRO A 47 0.70 -15.29 -8.23
CA PRO A 47 1.84 -16.18 -8.46
C PRO A 47 2.31 -16.13 -9.92
N GLY A 48 1.38 -15.99 -10.89
CA GLY A 48 1.72 -15.83 -12.30
C GLY A 48 2.48 -14.54 -12.59
N LEU A 49 2.12 -13.41 -11.94
CA LEU A 49 2.87 -12.18 -12.05
C LEU A 49 4.27 -12.32 -11.46
N ALA A 50 4.40 -12.95 -10.29
CA ALA A 50 5.70 -13.20 -9.68
C ALA A 50 6.57 -14.11 -10.57
N GLN A 51 5.97 -15.15 -11.16
CA GLN A 51 6.66 -16.06 -12.07
C GLN A 51 7.14 -15.35 -13.34
N VAL A 52 6.30 -14.54 -14.00
CA VAL A 52 6.71 -13.80 -15.19
C VAL A 52 7.80 -12.80 -14.88
N LEU A 53 7.72 -12.06 -13.77
CA LEU A 53 8.77 -11.11 -13.37
C LEU A 53 10.12 -11.80 -13.10
N ALA A 54 10.10 -13.01 -12.53
CA ALA A 54 11.31 -13.82 -12.32
C ALA A 54 11.85 -14.45 -13.62
N PHE A 55 10.99 -14.68 -14.61
CA PHE A 55 11.34 -15.29 -15.88
C PHE A 55 11.98 -14.31 -16.86
N LEU A 56 11.58 -13.05 -16.85
CA LEU A 56 12.00 -11.98 -17.75
C LEU A 56 13.51 -11.73 -17.71
N ARG A 57 14.11 -11.49 -18.86
CA ARG A 57 15.54 -11.19 -19.06
C ARG A 57 15.72 -9.85 -19.76
N PRO A 58 16.87 -9.18 -19.60
CA PRO A 58 17.19 -7.96 -20.36
C PRO A 58 16.99 -8.17 -21.86
N GLY A 59 16.30 -7.25 -22.52
CA GLY A 59 15.93 -7.32 -23.94
C GLY A 59 14.60 -8.03 -24.21
N ASP A 60 13.93 -8.61 -23.21
CA ASP A 60 12.57 -9.12 -23.33
C ASP A 60 11.54 -7.98 -23.26
N VAL A 61 10.32 -8.26 -23.69
CA VAL A 61 9.19 -7.33 -23.61
C VAL A 61 8.01 -8.02 -22.96
N LEU A 62 7.55 -7.50 -21.83
CA LEU A 62 6.30 -7.92 -21.19
C LEU A 62 5.12 -7.31 -21.93
N VAL A 63 4.21 -8.15 -22.43
CA VAL A 63 3.02 -7.75 -23.19
C VAL A 63 1.77 -8.04 -22.38
N VAL A 64 0.89 -7.06 -22.26
CA VAL A 64 -0.44 -7.21 -21.65
C VAL A 64 -1.52 -6.72 -22.61
N TRP A 65 -2.72 -7.25 -22.46
CA TRP A 65 -3.86 -6.79 -23.26
C TRP A 65 -4.28 -5.36 -22.89
N LYS A 66 -4.37 -5.06 -21.58
CA LYS A 66 -4.72 -3.74 -21.01
C LYS A 66 -3.89 -3.45 -19.77
N LEU A 67 -3.68 -2.17 -19.46
CA LEU A 67 -2.95 -1.72 -18.28
C LEU A 67 -3.56 -2.23 -16.97
N ASP A 68 -4.90 -2.30 -16.89
CA ASP A 68 -5.64 -2.77 -15.72
C ASP A 68 -5.42 -4.27 -15.42
N ARG A 69 -4.90 -5.04 -16.37
CA ARG A 69 -4.52 -6.44 -16.14
C ARG A 69 -3.23 -6.57 -15.38
N LEU A 70 -2.30 -5.61 -15.50
CA LEU A 70 -1.02 -5.63 -14.80
C LEU A 70 -1.09 -4.93 -13.43
N GLY A 71 -1.48 -3.67 -13.39
CA GLY A 71 -1.58 -2.86 -12.17
C GLY A 71 -2.92 -3.01 -11.45
N ARG A 72 -2.92 -2.87 -10.12
CA ARG A 72 -4.14 -2.73 -9.28
C ARG A 72 -4.56 -1.28 -9.16
N SER A 73 -3.62 -0.41 -9.33
CA SER A 73 -3.75 1.04 -9.31
C SER A 73 -2.69 1.62 -10.23
N LEU A 74 -2.86 2.88 -10.60
CA LEU A 74 -1.87 3.56 -11.43
C LEU A 74 -0.48 3.62 -10.76
N PRO A 75 -0.34 3.94 -9.47
CA PRO A 75 0.96 3.88 -8.79
C PRO A 75 1.63 2.50 -8.84
N HIS A 76 0.88 1.42 -8.63
CA HIS A 76 1.40 0.06 -8.68
C HIS A 76 1.82 -0.35 -10.10
N LEU A 77 1.08 0.08 -11.13
CA LEU A 77 1.47 -0.12 -12.53
C LEU A 77 2.81 0.57 -12.82
N ILE A 78 2.96 1.83 -12.41
CA ILE A 78 4.20 2.59 -12.60
C ILE A 78 5.38 1.93 -11.89
N GLU A 79 5.18 1.41 -10.69
CA GLU A 79 6.20 0.67 -9.93
C GLU A 79 6.69 -0.56 -10.70
N ILE A 80 5.77 -1.39 -11.20
CA ILE A 80 6.12 -2.58 -11.99
C ILE A 80 6.89 -2.19 -13.25
N VAL A 81 6.37 -1.25 -14.05
CA VAL A 81 7.00 -0.87 -15.33
C VAL A 81 8.35 -0.18 -15.11
N THR A 82 8.50 0.61 -14.05
CA THR A 82 9.80 1.18 -13.66
C THR A 82 10.80 0.07 -13.29
N GLY A 83 10.35 -0.94 -12.54
CA GLY A 83 11.17 -2.10 -12.21
C GLY A 83 11.62 -2.88 -13.45
N LEU A 84 10.72 -3.10 -14.41
CA LEU A 84 11.05 -3.73 -15.69
C LEU A 84 12.11 -2.94 -16.47
N LYS A 85 11.94 -1.62 -16.57
CA LYS A 85 12.89 -0.72 -17.24
C LYS A 85 14.27 -0.77 -16.57
N ALA A 86 14.33 -0.82 -15.25
CA ALA A 86 15.59 -0.88 -14.49
C ALA A 86 16.40 -2.14 -14.77
N VAL A 87 15.76 -3.25 -15.13
CA VAL A 87 16.40 -4.52 -15.50
C VAL A 87 16.50 -4.72 -17.03
N GLY A 88 16.25 -3.68 -17.82
CA GLY A 88 16.38 -3.71 -19.27
C GLY A 88 15.26 -4.47 -19.99
N VAL A 89 14.06 -4.59 -19.38
CA VAL A 89 12.88 -5.25 -19.95
C VAL A 89 11.91 -4.18 -20.45
N GLY A 90 11.44 -4.33 -21.70
CA GLY A 90 10.40 -3.49 -22.29
C GLY A 90 9.01 -3.86 -21.77
N PHE A 91 8.06 -2.92 -21.92
CA PHE A 91 6.66 -3.14 -21.59
C PHE A 91 5.75 -2.67 -22.73
N ARG A 92 4.73 -3.50 -23.07
CA ARG A 92 3.74 -3.16 -24.10
C ARG A 92 2.32 -3.45 -23.61
N SER A 93 1.42 -2.47 -23.77
CA SER A 93 -0.02 -2.64 -23.62
C SER A 93 -0.71 -2.50 -24.98
N LEU A 94 -1.50 -3.52 -25.34
CA LEU A 94 -2.07 -3.60 -26.68
C LEU A 94 -3.23 -2.62 -26.88
N THR A 95 -4.12 -2.50 -25.90
CA THR A 95 -5.30 -1.65 -26.01
C THR A 95 -4.95 -0.16 -25.98
N GLU A 96 -4.06 0.24 -25.06
CA GLU A 96 -3.62 1.63 -24.94
C GLU A 96 -2.50 1.98 -25.94
N GLN A 97 -2.08 1.03 -26.79
CA GLN A 97 -1.00 1.20 -27.78
C GLN A 97 0.28 1.79 -27.15
N MET A 98 0.55 1.42 -25.91
CA MET A 98 1.69 1.87 -25.17
C MET A 98 2.83 0.87 -25.34
N ASP A 99 3.99 1.33 -25.81
CA ASP A 99 5.21 0.53 -25.95
C ASP A 99 6.40 1.34 -25.45
N THR A 100 6.95 0.94 -24.32
CA THR A 100 8.07 1.67 -23.67
C THR A 100 9.38 1.63 -24.47
N ALA A 101 9.45 0.82 -25.53
CA ALA A 101 10.56 0.83 -26.47
C ALA A 101 10.47 1.99 -27.49
N THR A 102 9.33 2.65 -27.60
CA THR A 102 9.09 3.78 -28.53
C THR A 102 9.10 5.12 -27.78
N PRO A 103 9.56 6.21 -28.39
CA PRO A 103 9.52 7.54 -27.79
C PRO A 103 8.10 7.98 -27.37
N HIS A 104 7.09 7.61 -28.16
CA HIS A 104 5.69 7.89 -27.87
C HIS A 104 5.21 7.14 -26.60
N GLY A 105 5.48 5.83 -26.52
CA GLY A 105 5.12 5.03 -25.35
C GLY A 105 5.89 5.44 -24.08
N GLU A 106 7.13 5.86 -24.23
CA GLU A 106 7.93 6.41 -23.12
C GLU A 106 7.31 7.74 -22.62
N LEU A 107 6.90 8.63 -23.51
CA LEU A 107 6.18 9.85 -23.14
C LEU A 107 4.89 9.55 -22.38
N LEU A 108 4.06 8.63 -22.89
CA LEU A 108 2.83 8.20 -22.21
C LEU A 108 3.12 7.63 -20.81
N PHE A 109 4.17 6.83 -20.68
CA PHE A 109 4.57 6.30 -19.38
C PHE A 109 4.93 7.40 -18.38
N HIS A 110 5.68 8.42 -18.81
CA HIS A 110 6.01 9.57 -17.96
C HIS A 110 4.77 10.38 -17.56
N LEU A 111 3.80 10.57 -18.47
CA LEU A 111 2.53 11.22 -18.17
C LEU A 111 1.73 10.45 -17.11
N PHE A 112 1.63 9.12 -17.23
CA PHE A 112 1.00 8.29 -16.21
C PHE A 112 1.74 8.33 -14.88
N GLY A 113 3.07 8.39 -14.90
CA GLY A 113 3.91 8.58 -13.72
C GLY A 113 3.61 9.88 -12.99
N ALA A 114 3.53 10.98 -13.73
CA ALA A 114 3.18 12.29 -13.18
C ALA A 114 1.76 12.31 -12.59
N LEU A 115 0.78 11.68 -13.28
CA LEU A 115 -0.59 11.54 -12.79
C LEU A 115 -0.66 10.72 -11.50
N ALA A 116 0.08 9.60 -11.43
CA ALA A 116 0.15 8.78 -10.22
C ALA A 116 0.74 9.52 -9.02
N GLN A 117 1.77 10.35 -9.24
CA GLN A 117 2.35 11.22 -8.21
C GLN A 117 1.35 12.29 -7.75
N TYR A 118 0.63 12.89 -8.67
CA TYR A 118 -0.40 13.88 -8.37
C TYR A 118 -1.54 13.29 -7.52
N GLU A 119 -2.07 12.11 -7.89
CA GLU A 119 -3.10 11.42 -7.12
C GLU A 119 -2.61 11.08 -5.70
N ARG A 120 -1.35 10.66 -5.55
CA ARG A 120 -0.74 10.39 -4.24
C ARG A 120 -0.63 11.65 -3.40
N ALA A 121 -0.21 12.77 -4.00
CA ALA A 121 -0.11 14.06 -3.33
C ALA A 121 -1.48 14.55 -2.83
N LEU A 122 -2.52 14.49 -3.68
CA LEU A 122 -3.89 14.83 -3.29
C LEU A 122 -4.42 13.96 -2.14
N THR A 123 -4.12 12.66 -2.17
CA THR A 123 -4.54 11.74 -1.11
C THR A 123 -3.86 12.10 0.21
N GLN A 124 -2.56 12.40 0.20
CA GLN A 124 -1.82 12.81 1.38
C GLN A 124 -2.35 14.14 1.95
N GLU A 125 -2.68 15.10 1.08
CA GLU A 125 -3.26 16.39 1.49
C GLU A 125 -4.62 16.17 2.18
N ARG A 126 -5.49 15.35 1.61
CA ARG A 126 -6.80 15.00 2.23
C ARG A 126 -6.63 14.33 3.59
N ILE A 127 -5.67 13.41 3.72
CA ILE A 127 -5.37 12.75 5.00
C ILE A 127 -4.87 13.77 6.03
N LYS A 128 -3.94 14.66 5.67
CA LYS A 128 -3.43 15.71 6.56
C LYS A 128 -4.54 16.66 7.01
N ALA A 129 -5.39 17.10 6.08
CA ALA A 129 -6.55 17.93 6.38
C ALA A 129 -7.55 17.24 7.32
N GLY A 130 -7.83 15.96 7.07
CA GLY A 130 -8.69 15.13 7.93
C GLY A 130 -8.14 14.97 9.34
N LEU A 131 -6.84 14.70 9.49
CA LEU A 131 -6.17 14.59 10.78
C LEU A 131 -6.18 15.92 11.54
N ALA A 132 -5.93 17.04 10.86
CA ALA A 132 -6.00 18.36 11.45
C ALA A 132 -7.43 18.70 11.93
N ALA A 133 -8.44 18.35 11.16
CA ALA A 133 -9.84 18.51 11.54
C ALA A 133 -10.24 17.60 12.71
N ALA A 134 -9.74 16.38 12.80
CA ALA A 134 -9.96 15.46 13.91
C ALA A 134 -9.32 15.99 15.20
N ARG A 135 -8.07 16.48 15.13
CA ARG A 135 -7.37 17.09 16.27
C ARG A 135 -8.11 18.30 16.81
N ARG A 136 -8.63 19.20 15.95
CA ARG A 136 -9.44 20.37 16.37
C ARG A 136 -10.73 19.98 17.09
N ARG A 137 -11.26 18.78 16.82
CA ARG A 137 -12.44 18.21 17.52
C ARG A 137 -12.07 17.39 18.76
N GLY A 138 -10.82 17.45 19.24
CA GLY A 138 -10.34 16.69 20.39
C GLY A 138 -10.14 15.19 20.12
N ARG A 139 -10.27 14.73 18.87
CA ARG A 139 -10.04 13.34 18.50
C ARG A 139 -8.57 13.11 18.17
N GLY A 140 -7.78 12.74 19.19
CA GLY A 140 -6.40 12.28 18.99
C GLY A 140 -6.39 10.92 18.32
N GLY A 141 -5.55 10.74 17.27
CA GLY A 141 -5.26 9.41 16.73
C GLY A 141 -4.28 8.65 17.62
N GLY A 142 -4.21 7.35 17.43
CA GLY A 142 -3.29 6.46 18.13
C GLY A 142 -4.00 5.43 19.00
N ARG A 143 -3.22 4.57 19.69
CA ARG A 143 -3.76 3.59 20.61
C ARG A 143 -4.45 4.29 21.80
N PRO A 144 -5.67 3.89 22.20
CA PRO A 144 -6.32 4.43 23.38
C PRO A 144 -5.38 4.35 24.61
N ARG A 145 -5.41 5.38 25.43
CA ARG A 145 -4.60 5.39 26.66
C ARG A 145 -5.09 4.27 27.58
N ALA A 146 -4.17 3.52 28.15
CA ALA A 146 -4.49 2.46 29.11
C ALA A 146 -5.06 3.01 30.44
N LEU A 147 -4.75 4.29 30.76
CA LEU A 147 -5.31 5.05 31.86
C LEU A 147 -6.03 6.27 31.26
N ASP A 148 -7.33 6.36 31.45
CA ASP A 148 -8.12 7.57 31.24
C ASP A 148 -7.89 8.58 32.38
N ALA A 149 -8.45 9.78 32.29
CA ALA A 149 -8.23 10.82 33.29
C ALA A 149 -8.71 10.40 34.69
N GLU A 150 -9.86 9.74 34.79
CA GLU A 150 -10.43 9.28 36.06
C GLU A 150 -9.57 8.22 36.74
N ARG A 151 -9.12 7.20 35.98
CA ARG A 151 -8.22 6.17 36.50
C ARG A 151 -6.86 6.73 36.87
N LEU A 152 -6.38 7.74 36.13
CA LEU A 152 -5.12 8.41 36.43
C LEU A 152 -5.18 9.16 37.78
N GLU A 153 -6.27 9.87 38.01
CA GLU A 153 -6.51 10.54 39.31
C GLU A 153 -6.61 9.53 40.48
N ALA A 154 -7.30 8.41 40.28
CA ALA A 154 -7.39 7.35 41.28
C ALA A 154 -6.00 6.75 41.59
N VAL A 155 -5.16 6.55 40.57
CA VAL A 155 -3.77 6.11 40.72
C VAL A 155 -2.94 7.13 41.52
N ARG A 156 -3.07 8.43 41.23
CA ARG A 156 -2.39 9.51 41.99
C ARG A 156 -2.80 9.50 43.48
N ALA A 157 -4.11 9.43 43.73
CA ALA A 157 -4.65 9.39 45.08
C ALA A 157 -4.12 8.17 45.88
N ALA A 158 -4.02 6.98 45.26
CA ALA A 158 -3.45 5.79 45.88
C ALA A 158 -1.96 5.97 46.24
N LEU A 159 -1.19 6.52 45.30
CA LEU A 159 0.23 6.84 45.57
C LEU A 159 0.40 7.89 46.63
N GLY A 160 -0.48 8.94 46.66
CA GLY A 160 -0.47 9.96 47.71
C GLY A 160 -0.80 9.45 49.13
N ARG A 161 -1.56 8.36 49.21
CA ARG A 161 -1.81 7.63 50.48
C ARG A 161 -0.64 6.73 50.93
N GLY A 162 0.47 6.73 50.17
CA GLY A 162 1.65 5.91 50.52
C GLY A 162 1.62 4.49 49.99
N GLU A 163 0.66 4.15 49.10
CA GLU A 163 0.64 2.81 48.51
C GLU A 163 1.87 2.60 47.60
N SER A 164 2.48 1.42 47.68
CA SER A 164 3.63 1.13 46.81
C SER A 164 3.23 1.03 45.34
N LYS A 165 4.11 1.49 44.43
CA LYS A 165 3.89 1.39 42.97
C LYS A 165 3.51 -0.03 42.52
N ALA A 166 4.07 -1.06 43.20
CA ALA A 166 3.74 -2.45 42.89
C ALA A 166 2.31 -2.84 43.34
N ALA A 167 1.83 -2.30 44.48
CA ALA A 167 0.45 -2.47 44.92
C ALA A 167 -0.52 -1.80 43.94
N VAL A 168 -0.26 -0.52 43.56
CA VAL A 168 -1.05 0.23 42.60
C VAL A 168 -1.14 -0.50 41.26
N CYS A 169 -0.03 -1.04 40.74
CA CYS A 169 -0.06 -1.81 39.51
C CYS A 169 -0.99 -3.03 39.60
N ARG A 170 -1.00 -3.71 40.70
CA ARG A 170 -1.91 -4.87 40.94
C ARG A 170 -3.37 -4.44 41.05
N THR A 171 -3.64 -3.43 41.86
CA THR A 171 -5.01 -2.91 42.10
C THR A 171 -5.67 -2.41 40.83
N PHE A 172 -4.94 -1.68 39.99
CA PHE A 172 -5.47 -1.10 38.76
C PHE A 172 -5.27 -2.00 37.53
N GLY A 173 -4.63 -3.15 37.66
CA GLY A 173 -4.41 -4.10 36.55
C GLY A 173 -3.54 -3.54 35.44
N ILE A 174 -2.53 -2.70 35.76
CA ILE A 174 -1.67 -2.05 34.80
C ILE A 174 -0.22 -2.52 34.88
N PRO A 175 0.51 -2.65 33.76
CA PRO A 175 1.95 -2.90 33.76
C PRO A 175 2.71 -1.75 34.41
N ARG A 176 3.86 -2.07 35.03
CA ARG A 176 4.76 -1.05 35.61
C ARG A 176 5.18 0.01 34.60
N SER A 177 5.50 -0.39 33.36
CA SER A 177 5.83 0.56 32.28
C SER A 177 4.74 1.57 32.05
N THR A 178 3.47 1.15 31.98
CA THR A 178 2.31 2.05 31.80
C THR A 178 2.17 3.03 32.96
N LEU A 179 2.43 2.60 34.20
CA LEU A 179 2.41 3.49 35.39
C LEU A 179 3.52 4.54 35.30
N TYR A 180 4.76 4.13 34.99
CA TYR A 180 5.88 5.06 34.87
C TYR A 180 5.69 6.04 33.70
N ASP A 181 5.20 5.58 32.55
CA ASP A 181 4.89 6.45 31.41
C ASP A 181 3.79 7.49 31.73
N ALA A 182 2.80 7.07 32.53
CA ALA A 182 1.72 7.97 32.94
C ALA A 182 2.22 9.03 33.93
N LEU A 183 3.07 8.64 34.89
CA LEU A 183 3.66 9.56 35.87
C LEU A 183 4.69 10.51 35.23
N GLY A 184 5.50 10.03 34.27
CA GLY A 184 6.48 10.87 33.56
C GLY A 184 5.81 12.01 32.79
N ARG A 185 4.70 11.72 32.12
CA ARG A 185 3.93 12.75 31.39
C ARG A 185 3.30 13.82 32.28
N LEU A 186 3.09 13.52 33.56
CA LEU A 186 2.59 14.48 34.53
C LEU A 186 3.71 15.37 35.06
N GLY A 187 4.94 14.82 35.18
CA GLY A 187 6.12 15.61 35.56
C GLY A 187 6.56 16.61 34.48
N ASP A 188 6.42 16.26 33.21
CA ASP A 188 6.74 17.14 32.09
C ASP A 188 5.65 18.19 31.82
N GLY A 189 4.40 17.97 32.25
CA GLY A 189 3.28 18.91 32.08
C GLY A 189 3.26 20.06 33.11
N ASP A 190 3.89 19.88 34.24
CA ASP A 190 3.92 20.88 35.33
C ASP A 190 5.08 21.90 35.17
N LEU A 191 5.95 21.70 34.17
CA LEU A 191 7.06 22.61 33.85
C LEU A 191 6.79 23.51 32.64
N GLY A 192 5.58 23.49 32.07
CA GLY A 192 5.23 24.19 30.82
C GLY A 192 4.30 25.39 30.95
N GLU A 193 3.82 25.77 32.13
CA GLU A 193 2.90 26.91 32.30
C GLU A 193 3.45 28.03 33.24
N GLU A 194 4.77 28.25 33.26
CA GLU A 194 5.33 29.49 33.78
C GLU A 194 6.38 30.04 32.81
N GLN A 195 5.92 30.69 31.73
CA GLN A 195 6.54 31.89 31.14
C GLN A 195 5.60 32.52 30.11
#